data_8c222a9f17076a30727a842b437e3791
#
_entry.id   8c222a9f17076a30727a842b437e3791
#
_cell.length_a   1.000
_cell.length_b   1.000
_cell.length_c   1.000
_cell.angle_alpha   90.00
_cell.angle_beta   90.00
_cell.angle_gamma   90.00
#
_symmetry.space_group_name_H-M   'P 1'
#
loop_
_entity.id
_entity.type
_entity.pdbx_description
1 polymer ?
#
loop_
_entity_poly.entity_id
_entity_poly.type
_entity_poly.pdbx_seq_one_letter_code
_entity_poly.pdbx_strand_id
1 'polypeptide(L)'
;MEKINLVQKFSLFNEHWSPKIAGELNSQQVKLVKFMGDFIWHKHDEEDELFFVVKGSFIMELRDKNIELNEGEFLIVPRGIEHRPVAEKEVWVMLFEPASTLNTGDVRNERTKTELEKI
;
A
#
# COMPACT_ATOMS: atom_id res chain seq x y z
N MET A 1 -5.34 -18.22 15.83
CA MET A 1 -4.46 -17.09 16.19
C MET A 1 -3.02 -17.45 15.86
N GLU A 2 -2.46 -16.78 14.86
CA GLU A 2 -1.10 -17.08 14.40
C GLU A 2 -0.28 -15.80 14.34
N LYS A 3 1.01 -15.91 14.67
CA LYS A 3 1.91 -14.77 14.48
C LYS A 3 2.29 -14.66 13.01
N ILE A 4 2.43 -13.45 12.53
CA ILE A 4 2.83 -13.16 11.15
C ILE A 4 4.27 -12.68 11.14
N ASN A 5 5.11 -13.33 10.34
CA ASN A 5 6.49 -12.92 10.09
C ASN A 5 6.52 -12.19 8.76
N LEU A 6 6.82 -10.90 8.77
CA LEU A 6 6.74 -10.08 7.56
C LEU A 6 7.73 -10.52 6.49
N VAL A 7 8.98 -10.84 6.86
CA VAL A 7 9.99 -11.28 5.89
C VAL A 7 9.51 -12.55 5.18
N GLN A 8 8.97 -13.50 5.95
CA GLN A 8 8.45 -14.74 5.39
C GLN A 8 7.29 -14.47 4.43
N LYS A 9 6.37 -13.60 4.80
CA LYS A 9 5.21 -13.28 3.95
C LYS A 9 5.64 -12.57 2.67
N PHE A 10 6.56 -11.62 2.74
CA PHE A 10 7.07 -10.96 1.54
C PHE A 10 7.81 -11.92 0.60
N SER A 11 8.36 -13.01 1.13
CA SER A 11 9.03 -14.02 0.30
C SER A 11 8.08 -14.84 -0.56
N LEU A 12 6.77 -14.76 -0.31
CA LEU A 12 5.77 -15.58 -1.00
C LEU A 12 5.36 -15.00 -2.36
N PHE A 13 5.73 -13.77 -2.68
CA PHE A 13 5.29 -13.14 -3.92
C PHE A 13 6.36 -12.20 -4.49
N ASN A 14 6.29 -11.98 -5.79
CA ASN A 14 7.24 -11.12 -6.51
C ASN A 14 6.54 -9.98 -7.27
N GLU A 15 5.21 -10.03 -7.42
CA GLU A 15 4.49 -9.01 -8.18
C GLU A 15 4.62 -7.63 -7.52
N HIS A 16 4.67 -6.60 -8.34
CA HIS A 16 4.64 -5.22 -7.89
C HIS A 16 3.22 -4.67 -8.00
N TRP A 17 2.87 -3.75 -7.11
CA TRP A 17 1.57 -3.06 -7.10
C TRP A 17 0.38 -4.02 -6.96
N SER A 18 0.59 -5.17 -6.36
CA SER A 18 -0.42 -6.20 -6.15
C SER A 18 -0.52 -6.55 -4.66
N PRO A 19 -1.34 -5.82 -3.89
CA PRO A 19 -1.43 -6.05 -2.45
C PRO A 19 -1.94 -7.44 -2.11
N LYS A 20 -1.39 -8.02 -1.04
CA LYS A 20 -1.80 -9.32 -0.50
C LYS A 20 -2.35 -9.09 0.90
N ILE A 21 -3.46 -9.72 1.23
CA ILE A 21 -4.05 -9.62 2.56
C ILE A 21 -3.30 -10.54 3.50
N ALA A 22 -2.65 -9.98 4.52
CA ALA A 22 -1.91 -10.75 5.52
C ALA A 22 -2.66 -10.90 6.84
N GLY A 23 -3.66 -10.08 7.11
CA GLY A 23 -4.44 -10.15 8.31
C GLY A 23 -5.64 -9.23 8.27
N GLU A 24 -6.60 -9.48 9.17
CA GLU A 24 -7.82 -8.67 9.26
C GLU A 24 -8.13 -8.42 10.73
N LEU A 25 -8.61 -7.22 11.04
CA LEU A 25 -9.06 -6.85 12.38
C LEU A 25 -10.07 -5.69 12.27
N ASN A 26 -11.20 -5.83 12.97
CA ASN A 26 -12.23 -4.78 13.07
C ASN A 26 -12.60 -4.14 11.73
N SER A 27 -12.83 -4.97 10.72
CA SER A 27 -13.14 -4.53 9.35
C SER A 27 -12.01 -3.79 8.64
N GLN A 28 -10.82 -3.79 9.22
CA GLN A 28 -9.60 -3.29 8.60
C GLN A 28 -8.77 -4.46 8.09
N GLN A 29 -7.91 -4.21 7.14
CA GLN A 29 -6.99 -5.21 6.61
C GLN A 29 -5.55 -4.73 6.72
N VAL A 30 -4.67 -5.68 7.07
CA VAL A 30 -3.23 -5.50 6.93
C VAL A 30 -2.85 -6.11 5.59
N LYS A 31 -2.34 -5.30 4.69
CA LYS A 31 -1.92 -5.73 3.36
C LYS A 31 -0.42 -5.55 3.20
N LEU A 32 0.20 -6.46 2.46
CA LEU A 32 1.61 -6.37 2.11
C LEU A 32 1.72 -6.18 0.61
N VAL A 33 2.57 -5.25 0.20
CA VAL A 33 2.72 -4.91 -1.22
C VAL A 33 4.16 -4.50 -1.50
N LYS A 34 4.63 -4.83 -2.69
CA LYS A 34 5.93 -4.37 -3.19
C LYS A 34 5.69 -3.28 -4.22
N PHE A 35 6.38 -2.15 -4.04
CA PHE A 35 6.36 -1.05 -5.01
C PHE A 35 7.65 -1.03 -5.79
N MET A 36 7.55 -0.71 -7.07
CA MET A 36 8.70 -0.42 -7.92
C MET A 36 8.21 0.37 -9.13
N GLY A 37 8.84 1.51 -9.39
CA GLY A 37 8.39 2.43 -10.42
C GLY A 37 7.32 3.37 -9.92
N ASP A 38 6.59 3.95 -10.84
CA ASP A 38 5.53 4.92 -10.56
C ASP A 38 4.18 4.23 -10.51
N PHE A 39 3.39 4.56 -9.50
CA PHE A 39 1.98 4.19 -9.50
C PHE A 39 1.18 5.27 -10.24
N ILE A 40 -0.13 5.34 -10.03
CA ILE A 40 -1.00 6.33 -10.64
C ILE A 40 -1.45 7.36 -9.61
N TRP A 41 -1.79 8.56 -10.07
CA TRP A 41 -2.47 9.55 -9.26
C TRP A 41 -3.88 9.08 -8.97
N HIS A 42 -4.25 9.02 -7.69
CA HIS A 42 -5.58 8.59 -7.26
C HIS A 42 -5.88 9.09 -5.86
N LYS A 43 -7.12 8.91 -5.44
CA LYS A 43 -7.55 9.20 -4.07
C LYS A 43 -8.58 8.17 -3.64
N HIS A 44 -8.77 8.04 -2.34
CA HIS A 44 -9.83 7.22 -1.75
C HIS A 44 -10.83 8.17 -1.10
N ASP A 45 -12.07 8.19 -1.59
CA ASP A 45 -13.07 9.15 -1.10
C ASP A 45 -13.58 8.82 0.31
N GLU A 46 -13.56 7.55 0.69
CA GLU A 46 -14.17 7.05 1.92
C GLU A 46 -13.15 6.48 2.92
N GLU A 47 -11.90 6.27 2.53
CA GLU A 47 -10.94 5.56 3.38
C GLU A 47 -9.67 6.39 3.63
N ASP A 48 -9.23 6.38 4.90
CA ASP A 48 -7.87 6.77 5.24
C ASP A 48 -6.96 5.58 5.01
N GLU A 49 -5.71 5.81 4.62
CA GLU A 49 -4.79 4.73 4.30
C GLU A 49 -3.44 4.95 4.98
N LEU A 50 -2.98 3.95 5.73
CA LEU A 50 -1.67 3.99 6.38
C LEU A 50 -0.67 3.20 5.52
N PHE A 51 0.48 3.82 5.24
CA PHE A 51 1.62 3.21 4.57
C PHE A 51 2.79 3.12 5.54
N PHE A 52 3.30 1.92 5.77
CA PHE A 52 4.46 1.69 6.63
C PHE A 52 5.55 1.01 5.82
N VAL A 53 6.77 1.58 5.82
CA VAL A 53 7.90 1.01 5.08
C VAL A 53 8.58 -0.06 5.91
N VAL A 54 8.53 -1.29 5.42
CA VAL A 54 9.18 -2.45 6.05
C VAL A 54 10.64 -2.56 5.60
N LYS A 55 10.91 -2.30 4.31
CA LYS A 55 12.26 -2.38 3.73
C LYS A 55 12.37 -1.45 2.54
N GLY A 56 13.44 -0.67 2.49
CA GLY A 56 13.70 0.25 1.40
C GLY A 56 13.15 1.64 1.67
N SER A 57 12.87 2.37 0.61
CA SER A 57 12.32 3.73 0.70
C SER A 57 11.51 4.06 -0.54
N PHE A 58 10.56 5.00 -0.41
CA PHE A 58 9.81 5.50 -1.55
C PHE A 58 9.37 6.94 -1.29
N ILE A 59 8.90 7.59 -2.33
CA ILE A 59 8.37 8.95 -2.25
C ILE A 59 6.87 8.90 -2.44
N MET A 60 6.12 9.46 -1.48
CA MET A 60 4.71 9.73 -1.65
C MET A 60 4.58 11.13 -2.26
N GLU A 61 4.17 11.17 -3.53
CA GLU A 61 3.90 12.45 -4.18
C GLU A 61 2.49 12.92 -3.83
N LEU A 62 2.40 14.14 -3.34
CA LEU A 62 1.15 14.88 -3.14
C LEU A 62 1.14 16.04 -4.13
N ARG A 63 -0.01 16.66 -4.37
CA ARG A 63 -0.08 17.74 -5.36
C ARG A 63 0.76 18.95 -4.97
N ASP A 64 0.93 19.20 -3.67
CA ASP A 64 1.65 20.38 -3.16
C ASP A 64 3.05 20.09 -2.63
N LYS A 65 3.40 18.80 -2.46
CA LYS A 65 4.72 18.42 -1.92
C LYS A 65 4.98 16.94 -2.12
N ASN A 66 6.23 16.55 -1.89
CA ASN A 66 6.65 15.14 -1.85
C ASN A 66 7.09 14.80 -0.43
N ILE A 67 6.76 13.58 0.01
CA ILE A 67 7.17 13.09 1.32
C ILE A 67 7.97 11.81 1.09
N GLU A 68 9.24 11.82 1.53
CA GLU A 68 10.08 10.63 1.50
C GLU A 68 9.79 9.77 2.72
N LEU A 69 9.55 8.47 2.50
CA LEU A 69 9.40 7.50 3.58
C LEU A 69 10.56 6.50 3.52
N ASN A 70 11.19 6.32 4.67
CA ASN A 70 12.30 5.39 4.85
C ASN A 70 11.88 4.22 5.74
N GLU A 71 12.72 3.21 5.80
CA GLU A 71 12.50 2.01 6.60
C GLU A 71 12.12 2.37 8.04
N GLY A 72 11.03 1.78 8.54
CA GLY A 72 10.52 2.04 9.88
C GLY A 72 9.61 3.25 10.01
N GLU A 73 9.35 3.98 8.93
CA GLU A 73 8.49 5.15 8.94
C GLU A 73 7.11 4.86 8.34
N PHE A 74 6.10 5.57 8.82
CA PHE A 74 4.78 5.46 8.24
C PHE A 74 4.15 6.81 7.95
N LEU A 75 3.18 6.81 7.05
CA LEU A 75 2.40 7.98 6.67
C LEU A 75 0.94 7.57 6.62
N ILE A 76 0.05 8.41 7.12
CA ILE A 76 -1.39 8.24 6.94
C ILE A 76 -1.84 9.25 5.90
N VAL A 77 -2.40 8.75 4.80
CA VAL A 77 -3.01 9.60 3.77
C VAL A 77 -4.50 9.68 4.08
N PRO A 78 -5.01 10.87 4.46
CA PRO A 78 -6.43 11.02 4.73
C PRO A 78 -7.27 10.81 3.47
N ARG A 79 -8.53 10.41 3.67
CA ARG A 79 -9.49 10.31 2.58
C ARG A 79 -9.57 11.60 1.78
N GLY A 80 -9.77 11.48 0.50
CA GLY A 80 -9.93 12.64 -0.40
C GLY A 80 -8.63 13.27 -0.87
N ILE A 81 -7.48 12.84 -0.36
CA ILE A 81 -6.18 13.41 -0.74
C ILE A 81 -5.60 12.66 -1.92
N GLU A 82 -5.38 13.36 -3.04
CA GLU A 82 -4.73 12.78 -4.21
C GLU A 82 -3.27 12.50 -3.92
N HIS A 83 -2.82 11.31 -4.30
CA HIS A 83 -1.45 10.87 -4.04
C HIS A 83 -0.97 9.89 -5.10
N ARG A 84 0.36 9.78 -5.21
CA ARG A 84 1.02 8.83 -6.11
C ARG A 84 2.31 8.32 -5.47
N PRO A 85 2.39 7.02 -5.11
CA PRO A 85 3.65 6.43 -4.65
C PRO A 85 4.62 6.25 -5.82
N VAL A 86 5.90 6.55 -5.58
CA VAL A 86 6.96 6.40 -6.58
C VAL A 86 8.18 5.76 -5.89
N ALA A 87 8.65 4.63 -6.42
CA ALA A 87 9.77 3.90 -5.86
C ALA A 87 10.84 3.67 -6.92
N GLU A 88 12.04 4.21 -6.71
CA GLU A 88 13.17 4.03 -7.63
C GLU A 88 13.64 2.57 -7.65
N LYS A 89 13.64 1.92 -6.47
CA LYS A 89 13.98 0.52 -6.27
C LYS A 89 12.84 -0.17 -5.55
N GLU A 90 12.83 -1.51 -5.56
CA GLU A 90 11.80 -2.27 -4.86
C GLU A 90 11.74 -1.88 -3.38
N VAL A 91 10.54 -1.60 -2.91
CA VAL A 91 10.27 -1.28 -1.50
C VAL A 91 9.15 -2.20 -0.99
N TRP A 92 9.28 -2.64 0.26
CA TRP A 92 8.27 -3.46 0.92
C TRP A 92 7.43 -2.58 1.84
N VAL A 93 6.14 -2.56 1.58
CA VAL A 93 5.20 -1.67 2.27
C VAL A 93 4.09 -2.48 2.91
N MET A 94 3.76 -2.13 4.15
CA MET A 94 2.59 -2.66 4.84
C MET A 94 1.52 -1.56 4.83
N LEU A 95 0.34 -1.91 4.34
CA LEU A 95 -0.83 -1.05 4.36
C LEU A 95 -1.75 -1.48 5.49
N PHE A 96 -2.35 -0.51 6.17
CA PHE A 96 -3.41 -0.75 7.13
C PHE A 96 -4.57 0.17 6.75
N GLU A 97 -5.70 -0.43 6.37
CA GLU A 97 -6.80 0.31 5.76
C GLU A 97 -8.10 -0.47 5.84
N PRO A 98 -9.25 0.20 5.70
CA PRO A 98 -10.54 -0.51 5.63
C PRO A 98 -10.56 -1.55 4.51
N ALA A 99 -11.26 -2.65 4.75
CA ALA A 99 -11.39 -3.74 3.75
C ALA A 99 -12.00 -3.26 2.44
N SER A 100 -12.77 -2.17 2.46
CA SER A 100 -13.42 -1.58 1.28
C SER A 100 -12.46 -0.85 0.34
N THR A 101 -11.20 -0.63 0.76
CA THR A 101 -10.25 0.19 -0.01
C THR A 101 -9.84 -0.50 -1.31
N LEU A 102 -10.10 0.15 -2.45
CA LEU A 102 -9.65 -0.32 -3.76
C LEU A 102 -8.25 0.23 -4.03
N ASN A 103 -7.33 -0.61 -4.52
CA ASN A 103 -5.92 -0.23 -4.69
C ASN A 103 -5.71 1.01 -5.58
N THR A 104 -6.55 1.21 -6.58
CA THR A 104 -6.48 2.36 -7.47
C THR A 104 -7.46 3.50 -7.10
N GLY A 105 -8.12 3.39 -5.94
CA GLY A 105 -9.02 4.42 -5.43
C GLY A 105 -10.16 4.74 -6.37
N ASP A 106 -10.25 6.01 -6.77
CA ASP A 106 -11.30 6.51 -7.67
C ASP A 106 -11.03 6.25 -9.16
N VAL A 107 -9.89 5.64 -9.49
CA VAL A 107 -9.50 5.33 -10.87
C VAL A 107 -9.69 3.85 -11.14
N ARG A 108 -10.24 3.52 -12.31
CA ARG A 108 -10.35 2.13 -12.77
C ARG A 108 -9.57 1.99 -14.08
N ASN A 109 -8.59 1.08 -14.05
CA ASN A 109 -7.75 0.79 -15.22
C ASN A 109 -7.17 -0.62 -15.11
N GLU A 110 -6.16 -0.94 -15.93
CA GLU A 110 -5.52 -2.25 -15.94
C GLU A 110 -4.79 -2.60 -14.64
N ARG A 111 -4.47 -1.63 -13.80
CA ARG A 111 -3.84 -1.88 -12.49
C ARG A 111 -4.83 -2.15 -11.37
N THR A 112 -6.13 -1.97 -11.61
CA THR A 112 -7.16 -2.17 -10.59
C THR A 112 -7.28 -3.64 -10.21
N LYS A 113 -7.23 -3.93 -8.90
CA LYS A 113 -7.38 -5.26 -8.33
C LYS A 113 -8.62 -5.30 -7.42
N THR A 114 -9.71 -5.88 -7.90
CA THR A 114 -10.95 -5.98 -7.13
C THR A 114 -10.95 -7.13 -6.14
N GLU A 115 -10.14 -8.16 -6.40
CA GLU A 115 -9.97 -9.29 -5.50
C GLU A 115 -8.50 -9.46 -5.17
N LEU A 116 -8.19 -9.55 -3.87
CA LEU A 116 -6.83 -9.70 -3.38
C LEU A 116 -6.60 -11.09 -2.83
N GLU A 117 -5.44 -11.66 -3.13
CA GLU A 117 -5.00 -12.92 -2.57
C GLU A 117 -4.71 -12.78 -1.08
N LYS A 118 -5.13 -13.76 -0.29
CA LYS A 118 -4.77 -13.89 1.12
C LYS A 118 -3.54 -14.76 1.26
N ILE A 119 -2.63 -14.32 2.08
CA ILE A 119 -1.38 -15.06 2.30
C ILE A 119 -1.12 -15.42 3.76
#